data_9955cfb0f762c222c8e122893c2e3497
#
_entry.id   9955cfb0f762c222c8e122893c2e3497
#
_cell.length_a   1.000
_cell.length_b   1.000
_cell.length_c   1.000
_cell.angle_alpha   90.00
_cell.angle_beta   90.00
_cell.angle_gamma   90.00
#
_symmetry.space_group_name_H-M   'P 1'
#
loop_
_entity.id
_entity.type
_entity.pdbx_description
1 polymer ?
#
loop_
_entity_poly.entity_id
_entity_poly.type
_entity_poly.pdbx_seq_one_letter_code
_entity_poly.pdbx_strand_id
1 'polypeptide(L)'
;MEETEGSREKAKSFWLFLAWAVATLATAGSLYMSEVMHFTPCSLCWFQRIFMYPLSIVLGIAFVKEDTGIVKYTLPLAIIGGGFSIYHIIIQKIPPDSTIAACGPTSCQDDYLNWFGFITIPMLALLAFIMIIVSLLRLRKLDDAK
;
A
#
# COMPACT_ATOMS: atom_id res chain seq x y z
N MET A 1 35.18 -11.58 -1.51
CA MET A 1 34.25 -11.37 -0.39
C MET A 1 33.69 -9.96 -0.34
N GLU A 2 34.47 -8.92 -0.53
CA GLU A 2 34.01 -7.52 -0.54
C GLU A 2 33.02 -7.20 -1.68
N GLU A 3 33.18 -7.76 -2.88
CA GLU A 3 32.27 -7.54 -4.01
C GLU A 3 30.84 -8.06 -3.74
N THR A 4 30.70 -9.15 -3.01
CA THR A 4 29.39 -9.73 -2.69
C THR A 4 28.64 -8.95 -1.62
N GLU A 5 29.35 -8.34 -0.64
CA GLU A 5 28.75 -7.49 0.38
C GLU A 5 28.25 -6.16 -0.21
N GLY A 6 29.05 -5.51 -1.06
CA GLY A 6 28.66 -4.29 -1.74
C GLY A 6 27.44 -4.48 -2.68
N SER A 7 27.35 -5.63 -3.35
CA SER A 7 26.19 -5.98 -4.18
C SER A 7 24.93 -6.18 -3.35
N ARG A 8 25.04 -6.81 -2.18
CA ARG A 8 23.90 -7.03 -1.26
C ARG A 8 23.38 -5.74 -0.63
N GLU A 9 24.26 -4.85 -0.23
CA GLU A 9 23.86 -3.55 0.32
C GLU A 9 23.13 -2.70 -0.74
N LYS A 10 23.61 -2.69 -1.97
CA LYS A 10 22.91 -2.05 -3.11
C LYS A 10 21.53 -2.66 -3.34
N ALA A 11 21.41 -3.99 -3.26
CA ALA A 11 20.12 -4.67 -3.41
C ALA A 11 19.15 -4.31 -2.27
N LYS A 12 19.62 -4.23 -1.02
CA LYS A 12 18.80 -3.79 0.12
C LYS A 12 18.30 -2.36 -0.06
N SER A 13 19.19 -1.44 -0.41
CA SER A 13 18.84 -0.04 -0.69
C SER A 13 17.83 0.08 -1.83
N PHE A 14 17.98 -0.72 -2.89
CA PHE A 14 17.03 -0.75 -4.01
C PHE A 14 15.63 -1.20 -3.59
N TRP A 15 15.50 -2.31 -2.83
CA TRP A 15 14.21 -2.80 -2.38
C TRP A 15 13.53 -1.86 -1.39
N LEU A 16 14.31 -1.22 -0.53
CA LEU A 16 13.81 -0.22 0.40
C LEU A 16 13.32 1.03 -0.34
N PHE A 17 14.09 1.49 -1.33
CA PHE A 17 13.69 2.61 -2.20
C PHE A 17 12.41 2.29 -2.96
N LEU A 18 12.29 1.07 -3.53
CA LEU A 18 11.10 0.65 -4.26
C LEU A 18 9.86 0.65 -3.37
N ALA A 19 9.96 0.11 -2.16
CA ALA A 19 8.87 0.13 -1.19
C ALA A 19 8.43 1.56 -0.84
N TRP A 20 9.39 2.45 -0.59
CA TRP A 20 9.13 3.85 -0.32
C TRP A 20 8.51 4.58 -1.51
N ALA A 21 9.06 4.39 -2.71
CA ALA A 21 8.55 5.03 -3.93
C ALA A 21 7.10 4.64 -4.21
N VAL A 22 6.76 3.34 -4.10
CA VAL A 22 5.40 2.85 -4.29
C VAL A 22 4.46 3.44 -3.23
N ALA A 23 4.84 3.44 -1.95
CA ALA A 23 4.03 4.02 -0.88
C ALA A 23 3.78 5.52 -1.09
N THR A 24 4.80 6.26 -1.51
CA THR A 24 4.70 7.70 -1.77
C THR A 24 3.84 8.00 -3.00
N LEU A 25 4.00 7.25 -4.10
CA LEU A 25 3.17 7.39 -5.29
C LEU A 25 1.70 7.05 -5.00
N ALA A 26 1.44 5.99 -4.24
CA ALA A 26 0.08 5.62 -3.84
C ALA A 26 -0.55 6.71 -2.94
N THR A 27 0.21 7.26 -2.01
CA THR A 27 -0.23 8.38 -1.14
C THR A 27 -0.53 9.62 -1.97
N ALA A 28 0.38 10.03 -2.85
CA ALA A 28 0.20 11.20 -3.72
C ALA A 28 -0.99 11.03 -4.66
N GLY A 29 -1.15 9.85 -5.28
CA GLY A 29 -2.29 9.53 -6.14
C GLY A 29 -3.62 9.57 -5.37
N SER A 30 -3.65 9.05 -4.15
CA SER A 30 -4.81 9.08 -3.28
C SER A 30 -5.20 10.52 -2.89
N LEU A 31 -4.23 11.36 -2.57
CA LEU A 31 -4.46 12.79 -2.29
C LEU A 31 -4.92 13.54 -3.54
N TYR A 32 -4.30 13.30 -4.68
CA TYR A 32 -4.69 13.91 -5.94
C TYR A 32 -6.17 13.62 -6.28
N MET A 33 -6.59 12.38 -6.17
CA MET A 33 -7.99 12.01 -6.42
C MET A 33 -8.96 12.69 -5.46
N SER A 34 -8.57 12.88 -4.21
CA SER A 34 -9.42 13.49 -3.18
C SER A 34 -9.47 15.02 -3.29
N GLU A 35 -8.32 15.67 -3.46
CA GLU A 35 -8.20 17.13 -3.40
C GLU A 35 -8.45 17.80 -4.76
N VAL A 36 -8.01 17.18 -5.85
CA VAL A 36 -8.10 17.77 -7.19
C VAL A 36 -9.36 17.28 -7.92
N MET A 37 -9.63 15.98 -7.89
CA MET A 37 -10.79 15.39 -8.55
C MET A 37 -12.05 15.40 -7.67
N HIS A 38 -11.94 15.81 -6.40
CA HIS A 38 -13.04 15.91 -5.43
C HIS A 38 -13.82 14.60 -5.23
N PHE A 39 -13.15 13.45 -5.38
CA PHE A 39 -13.75 12.15 -5.09
C PHE A 39 -13.90 11.97 -3.57
N THR A 40 -15.13 11.80 -3.12
CA THR A 40 -15.43 11.59 -1.70
C THR A 40 -15.00 10.17 -1.29
N PRO A 41 -13.97 10.01 -0.44
CA PRO A 41 -13.53 8.69 -0.03
C PRO A 41 -14.55 8.04 0.90
N CYS A 42 -14.90 6.78 0.63
CA CYS A 42 -15.72 5.98 1.53
C CYS A 42 -14.94 5.57 2.79
N SER A 43 -15.61 5.02 3.80
CA SER A 43 -14.99 4.62 5.07
C SER A 43 -13.84 3.64 4.86
N LEU A 44 -13.97 2.66 3.96
CA LEU A 44 -12.90 1.69 3.67
C LEU A 44 -11.69 2.33 2.96
N CYS A 45 -11.91 3.34 2.11
CA CYS A 45 -10.83 4.13 1.53
C CYS A 45 -10.04 4.87 2.61
N TRP A 46 -10.72 5.39 3.65
CA TRP A 46 -10.06 6.01 4.79
C TRP A 46 -9.17 5.03 5.56
N PHE A 47 -9.63 3.81 5.81
CA PHE A 47 -8.80 2.79 6.45
C PHE A 47 -7.54 2.46 5.63
N GLN A 48 -7.67 2.32 4.32
CA GLN A 48 -6.50 2.12 3.44
C GLN A 48 -5.49 3.27 3.54
N ARG A 49 -5.96 4.52 3.62
CA ARG A 49 -5.12 5.71 3.80
C ARG A 49 -4.41 5.71 5.15
N ILE A 50 -5.12 5.36 6.24
CA ILE A 50 -4.55 5.29 7.58
C ILE A 50 -3.33 4.36 7.63
N PHE A 51 -3.31 3.28 6.85
CA PHE A 51 -2.18 2.36 6.77
C PHE A 51 -1.12 2.82 5.76
N MET A 52 -1.51 3.39 4.64
CA MET A 52 -0.58 3.79 3.57
C MET A 52 0.24 5.04 3.90
N TYR A 53 -0.37 6.05 4.53
CA TYR A 53 0.31 7.33 4.80
C TYR A 53 1.48 7.17 5.79
N PRO A 54 1.32 6.49 6.93
CA PRO A 54 2.45 6.21 7.81
C PRO A 54 3.54 5.39 7.12
N LEU A 55 3.17 4.44 6.25
CA LEU A 55 4.15 3.66 5.49
C LEU A 55 5.04 4.53 4.61
N SER A 56 4.50 5.54 3.92
CA SER A 56 5.29 6.41 3.07
C SER A 56 6.31 7.23 3.87
N ILE A 57 5.93 7.72 5.06
CA ILE A 57 6.80 8.49 5.95
C ILE A 57 7.88 7.59 6.56
N VAL A 58 7.47 6.48 7.15
CA VAL A 58 8.37 5.57 7.88
C VAL A 58 9.37 4.91 6.94
N LEU A 59 8.94 4.47 5.75
CA LEU A 59 9.84 3.91 4.73
C LEU A 59 10.79 4.96 4.17
N GLY A 60 10.36 6.22 4.05
CA GLY A 60 11.25 7.34 3.65
C GLY A 60 12.35 7.59 4.67
N ILE A 61 12.03 7.62 5.95
CA ILE A 61 13.02 7.76 7.04
C ILE A 61 13.97 6.57 7.06
N ALA A 62 13.44 5.36 6.91
CA ALA A 62 14.23 4.14 6.86
C ALA A 62 15.19 4.12 5.66
N PHE A 63 14.74 4.59 4.50
CA PHE A 63 15.58 4.70 3.31
C PHE A 63 16.76 5.66 3.52
N VAL A 64 16.49 6.84 4.10
CA VAL A 64 17.56 7.82 4.38
C VAL A 64 18.57 7.31 5.42
N LYS A 65 18.09 6.53 6.39
CA LYS A 65 18.93 5.96 7.47
C LYS A 65 19.50 4.59 7.15
N GLU A 66 19.15 4.01 6.00
CA GLU A 66 19.52 2.65 5.60
C GLU A 66 19.13 1.58 6.65
N ASP A 67 18.02 1.84 7.39
CA ASP A 67 17.54 0.98 8.47
C ASP A 67 16.65 -0.14 7.94
N THR A 68 17.20 -1.35 7.82
CA THR A 68 16.48 -2.55 7.43
C THR A 68 15.63 -3.13 8.56
N GLY A 69 15.89 -2.78 9.80
CA GLY A 69 15.16 -3.25 10.98
C GLY A 69 13.69 -2.82 11.02
N ILE A 70 13.34 -1.75 10.28
CA ILE A 70 11.99 -1.22 10.18
C ILE A 70 10.98 -2.20 9.56
N VAL A 71 11.44 -3.20 8.81
CA VAL A 71 10.61 -4.22 8.16
C VAL A 71 9.68 -4.92 9.15
N LYS A 72 10.14 -5.14 10.38
CA LYS A 72 9.36 -5.79 11.45
C LYS A 72 8.06 -5.05 11.78
N TYR A 73 8.06 -3.74 11.63
CA TYR A 73 6.92 -2.88 11.95
C TYR A 73 6.09 -2.52 10.71
N THR A 74 6.74 -2.29 9.58
CA THR A 74 6.08 -1.90 8.34
C THR A 74 5.39 -3.05 7.62
N LEU A 75 5.94 -4.28 7.74
CA LEU A 75 5.37 -5.46 7.11
C LEU A 75 3.96 -5.79 7.64
N PRO A 76 3.70 -5.92 8.97
CA PRO A 76 2.35 -6.15 9.46
C PRO A 76 1.39 -5.02 9.10
N LEU A 77 1.85 -3.77 9.10
CA LEU A 77 1.06 -2.62 8.72
C LEU A 77 0.60 -2.71 7.26
N ALA A 78 1.51 -3.10 6.36
CA ALA A 78 1.21 -3.30 4.94
C ALA A 78 0.26 -4.49 4.71
N ILE A 79 0.39 -5.57 5.48
CA ILE A 79 -0.49 -6.75 5.41
C ILE A 79 -1.92 -6.38 5.84
N ILE A 80 -2.08 -5.64 6.92
CA ILE A 80 -3.40 -5.19 7.41
C ILE A 80 -4.04 -4.26 6.37
N GLY A 81 -3.30 -3.28 5.84
CA GLY A 81 -3.78 -2.38 4.79
C GLY A 81 -4.19 -3.12 3.52
N GLY A 82 -3.42 -4.13 3.10
CA GLY A 82 -3.76 -5.02 1.99
C GLY A 82 -5.03 -5.84 2.27
N GLY A 83 -5.22 -6.31 3.50
CA GLY A 83 -6.44 -7.00 3.94
C GLY A 83 -7.69 -6.12 3.80
N PHE A 84 -7.62 -4.86 4.22
CA PHE A 84 -8.70 -3.89 4.00
C PHE A 84 -8.98 -3.64 2.52
N SER A 85 -7.95 -3.66 1.66
CA SER A 85 -8.13 -3.52 0.21
C SER A 85 -8.87 -4.72 -0.39
N ILE A 86 -8.53 -5.94 0.03
CA ILE A 86 -9.23 -7.16 -0.38
C ILE A 86 -10.69 -7.12 0.07
N TYR A 87 -10.94 -6.78 1.33
CA TYR A 87 -12.28 -6.66 1.89
C TYR A 87 -13.13 -5.63 1.11
N HIS A 88 -12.53 -4.48 0.75
CA HIS A 88 -13.19 -3.45 -0.04
C HIS A 88 -13.59 -3.97 -1.44
N ILE A 89 -12.69 -4.70 -2.12
CA ILE A 89 -12.99 -5.31 -3.43
C ILE A 89 -14.14 -6.32 -3.33
N ILE A 90 -14.16 -7.13 -2.27
CA ILE A 90 -15.24 -8.10 -2.03
C ILE A 90 -16.59 -7.37 -1.90
N ILE A 91 -16.64 -6.30 -1.09
CA ILE A 91 -17.88 -5.52 -0.91
C ILE A 91 -18.34 -4.87 -2.20
N GLN A 92 -17.45 -4.39 -3.06
CA GLN A 92 -17.81 -3.84 -4.37
C GLN A 92 -18.48 -4.88 -5.30
N LYS A 93 -18.17 -6.15 -5.13
CA LYS A 93 -18.71 -7.26 -5.94
C LYS A 93 -20.02 -7.83 -5.40
N ILE A 94 -20.41 -7.50 -4.17
CA ILE A 94 -21.64 -8.00 -3.54
C ILE A 94 -22.81 -7.10 -3.97
N PRO A 95 -23.97 -7.65 -4.36
CA PRO A 95 -25.16 -6.86 -4.73
C PRO A 95 -25.64 -5.95 -3.59
N PRO A 96 -26.25 -4.78 -3.89
CA PRO A 96 -26.66 -3.78 -2.89
C PRO A 96 -27.73 -4.24 -1.88
N ASP A 97 -28.38 -5.37 -2.12
CA ASP A 97 -29.44 -5.93 -1.25
C ASP A 97 -28.91 -6.62 0.02
N SER A 98 -27.59 -6.84 0.12
CA SER A 98 -27.02 -7.40 1.34
C SER A 98 -26.64 -6.27 2.31
N THR A 99 -27.34 -6.21 3.44
CA THR A 99 -27.19 -5.24 4.54
C THR A 99 -25.82 -5.33 5.25
N ILE A 100 -24.71 -5.25 4.51
CA ILE A 100 -23.40 -5.12 5.11
C ILE A 100 -23.13 -3.61 5.24
N ALA A 101 -23.61 -3.04 6.34
CA ALA A 101 -23.54 -1.62 6.70
C ALA A 101 -22.11 -1.13 7.06
N ALA A 102 -21.06 -1.64 6.39
CA ALA A 102 -19.68 -1.25 6.67
C ALA A 102 -19.24 0.05 5.99
N CYS A 103 -20.10 0.63 5.13
CA CYS A 103 -19.70 1.72 4.23
C CYS A 103 -20.16 3.12 4.65
N GLY A 104 -20.79 3.31 5.81
CA GLY A 104 -21.21 4.66 6.26
C GLY A 104 -22.11 5.40 5.25
N PRO A 105 -22.17 6.76 5.31
CA PRO A 105 -23.05 7.56 4.46
C PRO A 105 -22.62 7.62 2.99
N THR A 106 -21.39 7.24 2.66
CA THR A 106 -20.88 7.21 1.27
C THR A 106 -20.80 5.78 0.78
N SER A 107 -21.42 5.48 -0.36
CA SER A 107 -21.44 4.14 -0.93
C SER A 107 -20.03 3.67 -1.30
N CYS A 108 -19.64 2.48 -0.81
CA CYS A 108 -18.40 1.82 -1.26
C CYS A 108 -18.55 1.18 -2.65
N GLN A 109 -19.73 1.23 -3.22
CA GLN A 109 -20.05 0.67 -4.52
C GLN A 109 -19.96 1.69 -5.66
N ASP A 110 -19.79 2.98 -5.33
CA ASP A 110 -19.60 4.03 -6.32
C ASP A 110 -18.23 3.87 -7.00
N ASP A 111 -18.25 3.39 -8.23
CA ASP A 111 -17.08 3.24 -9.09
C ASP A 111 -16.68 4.60 -9.66
N TYR A 112 -15.92 5.41 -8.90
CA TYR A 112 -15.40 6.70 -9.37
C TYR A 112 -14.33 6.55 -10.46
N LEU A 113 -13.68 5.39 -10.55
CA LEU A 113 -12.65 5.13 -11.55
C LEU A 113 -12.87 3.74 -12.14
N ASN A 114 -13.59 3.69 -13.24
CA ASN A 114 -13.83 2.45 -13.97
C ASN A 114 -13.00 2.45 -15.26
N TRP A 115 -11.66 2.52 -15.10
CA TRP A 115 -10.75 2.45 -16.25
C TRP A 115 -10.75 1.02 -16.79
N PHE A 116 -11.04 0.90 -18.07
CA PHE A 116 -11.16 -0.38 -18.79
C PHE A 116 -12.24 -1.35 -18.24
N GLY A 117 -13.18 -0.89 -17.42
CA GLY A 117 -14.29 -1.70 -16.93
C GLY A 117 -14.00 -2.63 -15.74
N PHE A 118 -12.74 -2.69 -15.25
CA PHE A 118 -12.36 -3.57 -14.14
C PHE A 118 -11.29 -3.00 -13.18
N ILE A 119 -10.64 -1.87 -13.51
CA ILE A 119 -9.65 -1.25 -12.63
C ILE A 119 -10.36 -0.26 -11.71
N THR A 120 -10.51 -0.63 -10.44
CA THR A 120 -11.12 0.20 -9.40
C THR A 120 -10.04 0.76 -8.45
N ILE A 121 -10.36 1.82 -7.72
CA ILE A 121 -9.45 2.45 -6.74
C ILE A 121 -8.92 1.43 -5.73
N PRO A 122 -9.75 0.54 -5.10
CA PRO A 122 -9.23 -0.44 -4.16
C PRO A 122 -8.31 -1.50 -4.81
N MET A 123 -8.46 -1.78 -6.11
CA MET A 123 -7.50 -2.66 -6.82
C MET A 123 -6.13 -2.02 -6.96
N LEU A 124 -6.06 -0.72 -7.25
CA LEU A 124 -4.80 0.01 -7.29
C LEU A 124 -4.14 0.06 -5.91
N ALA A 125 -4.93 0.27 -4.85
CA ALA A 125 -4.42 0.23 -3.47
C ALA A 125 -3.89 -1.15 -3.11
N LEU A 126 -4.61 -2.23 -3.47
CA LEU A 126 -4.16 -3.60 -3.26
C LEU A 126 -2.84 -3.89 -3.97
N LEU A 127 -2.72 -3.48 -5.24
CA LEU A 127 -1.48 -3.63 -6.01
C LEU A 127 -0.30 -2.93 -5.33
N ALA A 128 -0.51 -1.70 -4.84
CA ALA A 128 0.51 -0.97 -4.10
C ALA A 128 0.93 -1.70 -2.82
N PHE A 129 -0.02 -2.20 -2.02
CA PHE A 129 0.28 -2.99 -0.81
C PHE A 129 1.04 -4.28 -1.14
N ILE A 130 0.66 -5.00 -2.20
CA ILE A 130 1.36 -6.21 -2.64
C ILE A 130 2.81 -5.88 -3.02
N MET A 131 3.04 -4.83 -3.79
CA MET A 131 4.39 -4.40 -4.19
C MET A 131 5.24 -4.03 -2.96
N ILE A 132 4.67 -3.32 -1.99
CA ILE A 132 5.35 -2.98 -0.73
C ILE A 132 5.68 -4.25 0.05
N ILE A 133 4.73 -5.17 0.22
CA ILE A 133 4.93 -6.44 0.95
C ILE A 133 6.03 -7.27 0.30
N VAL A 134 6.00 -7.44 -1.02
CA VAL A 134 7.04 -8.18 -1.76
C VAL A 134 8.41 -7.53 -1.57
N SER A 135 8.51 -6.21 -1.66
CA SER A 135 9.75 -5.47 -1.46
C SER A 135 10.30 -5.67 -0.04
N LEU A 136 9.43 -5.57 0.98
CA LEU A 136 9.81 -5.77 2.38
C LEU A 136 10.21 -7.23 2.68
N LEU A 137 9.54 -8.21 2.09
CA LEU A 137 9.92 -9.63 2.24
C LEU A 137 11.27 -9.93 1.58
N ARG A 138 11.55 -9.34 0.42
CA ARG A 138 12.85 -9.46 -0.23
C ARG A 138 13.95 -8.81 0.60
N LEU A 139 13.68 -7.61 1.13
CA LEU A 139 14.58 -6.91 2.03
C LEU A 139 14.90 -7.74 3.28
N ARG A 140 13.87 -8.30 3.93
CA ARG A 140 14.03 -9.18 5.09
C ARG A 140 14.88 -10.41 4.77
N LYS A 141 14.62 -11.07 3.63
CA LYS A 141 15.40 -12.24 3.20
C LYS A 141 16.88 -11.89 2.98
N LEU A 142 17.17 -10.72 2.43
CA LEU A 142 18.56 -10.24 2.24
C LEU A 142 19.23 -9.88 3.56
N ASP A 143 18.47 -9.47 4.55
CA ASP A 143 18.98 -9.15 5.90
C ASP A 143 19.23 -10.42 6.71
N ASP A 144 18.29 -11.39 6.69
CA ASP A 144 18.41 -12.68 7.40
C ASP A 144 19.52 -13.58 6.80
N ALA A 145 19.96 -13.36 5.56
CA ALA A 145 21.04 -14.09 4.90
C ALA A 145 22.47 -13.65 5.32
N LYS A 146 22.56 -12.87 6.41
CA LYS A 146 23.82 -12.35 6.98
C LYS A 146 24.55 -13.40 7.90
#